data_26dd865dfa41f2e294988c5eae155f8b
#
_entry.id   26dd865dfa41f2e294988c5eae155f8b
#
_cell.length_a   1.000
_cell.length_b   1.000
_cell.length_c   1.000
_cell.angle_alpha   90.00
_cell.angle_beta   90.00
_cell.angle_gamma   90.00
#
_symmetry.space_group_name_H-M   'P 1'
#
loop_
_entity.id
_entity.type
_entity.pdbx_description
1 polymer ?
#
loop_
_entity_poly.entity_id
_entity_poly.type
_entity_poly.pdbx_seq_one_letter_code
_entity_poly.pdbx_strand_id
1 'polypeptide(L)'
;MIEPAFVPDPLLAAVRRLGTVLDRFDDAVARQLGVHRTDLRAMHLLETGPVTAGAIAARLELTTGTVTALIARLVNAGLVARTVDPVDRRVVRIELRPETWQKLASAYGPAGREVIDYSASISAARRNHSVRA
;
A
#
# COMPACT_ATOMS: atom_id res chain seq x y z
N MET A 1 -31.04 -7.97 -29.93
CA MET A 1 -30.59 -6.57 -29.74
C MET A 1 -29.24 -6.60 -29.05
N ILE A 2 -28.26 -5.99 -29.67
CA ILE A 2 -26.90 -5.94 -29.09
C ILE A 2 -26.89 -4.84 -28.04
N GLU A 3 -26.55 -5.17 -26.82
CA GLU A 3 -26.37 -4.17 -25.79
C GLU A 3 -25.27 -3.17 -26.20
N PRO A 4 -25.46 -1.87 -25.95
CA PRO A 4 -24.38 -0.92 -26.22
C PRO A 4 -23.15 -1.30 -25.40
N ALA A 5 -22.00 -1.19 -26.03
CA ALA A 5 -20.74 -1.41 -25.33
C ALA A 5 -20.66 -0.54 -24.10
N PHE A 6 -20.20 -1.09 -22.99
CA PHE A 6 -19.99 -0.32 -21.77
C PHE A 6 -18.99 0.81 -22.04
N VAL A 7 -19.47 2.04 -21.94
CA VAL A 7 -18.62 3.22 -22.06
C VAL A 7 -18.42 3.77 -20.64
N PRO A 8 -17.24 3.58 -20.05
CA PRO A 8 -17.03 4.06 -18.68
C PRO A 8 -17.03 5.58 -18.63
N ASP A 9 -17.60 6.11 -17.57
CA ASP A 9 -17.47 7.53 -17.24
C ASP A 9 -15.97 7.94 -17.25
N PRO A 10 -15.60 9.11 -17.78
CA PRO A 10 -14.21 9.57 -17.80
C PRO A 10 -13.53 9.56 -16.43
N LEU A 11 -14.26 9.91 -15.37
CA LEU A 11 -13.72 9.86 -14.01
C LEU A 11 -13.44 8.41 -13.59
N LEU A 12 -14.38 7.51 -13.81
CA LEU A 12 -14.19 6.10 -13.50
C LEU A 12 -13.02 5.50 -14.29
N ALA A 13 -12.91 5.83 -15.57
CA ALA A 13 -11.79 5.38 -16.39
C ALA A 13 -10.43 5.88 -15.85
N ALA A 14 -10.37 7.14 -15.42
CA ALA A 14 -9.15 7.71 -14.80
C ALA A 14 -8.79 7.02 -13.49
N VAL A 15 -9.77 6.73 -12.64
CA VAL A 15 -9.56 6.01 -11.38
C VAL A 15 -9.04 4.59 -11.63
N ARG A 16 -9.60 3.89 -12.62
CA ARG A 16 -9.16 2.54 -12.98
C ARG A 16 -7.74 2.54 -13.52
N ARG A 17 -7.38 3.54 -14.32
CA ARG A 17 -5.99 3.70 -14.82
C ARG A 17 -5.03 3.97 -13.67
N LEU A 18 -5.44 4.82 -12.71
CA LEU A 18 -4.64 5.06 -11.52
C LEU A 18 -4.41 3.76 -10.74
N GLY A 19 -5.44 2.93 -10.59
CA GLY A 19 -5.31 1.61 -9.96
C GLY A 19 -4.24 0.76 -10.63
N THR A 20 -4.22 0.71 -11.97
CA THR A 20 -3.21 -0.02 -12.74
C THR A 20 -1.81 0.54 -12.52
N VAL A 21 -1.68 1.86 -12.50
CA VAL A 21 -0.38 2.53 -12.23
C VAL A 21 0.11 2.21 -10.83
N LEU A 22 -0.77 2.28 -9.82
CA LEU A 22 -0.44 1.96 -8.45
C LEU A 22 -0.01 0.50 -8.29
N ASP A 23 -0.67 -0.43 -8.98
CA ASP A 23 -0.30 -1.84 -8.96
C ASP A 23 1.12 -2.07 -9.51
N ARG A 24 1.43 -1.47 -10.65
CA ARG A 24 2.78 -1.56 -11.24
C ARG A 24 3.82 -0.91 -10.34
N PHE A 25 3.46 0.19 -9.73
CA PHE A 25 4.29 0.93 -8.80
C PHE A 25 4.62 0.08 -7.58
N ASP A 26 3.62 -0.51 -6.95
CA ASP A 26 3.79 -1.38 -5.80
C ASP A 26 4.61 -2.63 -6.14
N ASP A 27 4.41 -3.21 -7.34
CA ASP A 27 5.23 -4.31 -7.82
C ASP A 27 6.71 -3.92 -7.92
N ALA A 28 7.00 -2.74 -8.44
CA ALA A 28 8.37 -2.24 -8.58
C ALA A 28 9.00 -2.00 -7.20
N VAL A 29 8.27 -1.40 -6.28
CA VAL A 29 8.72 -1.16 -4.91
C VAL A 29 8.97 -2.49 -4.19
N ALA A 30 8.07 -3.43 -4.29
CA ALA A 30 8.21 -4.75 -3.68
C ALA A 30 9.47 -5.46 -4.19
N ARG A 31 9.72 -5.44 -5.51
CA ARG A 31 10.93 -6.01 -6.10
C ARG A 31 12.20 -5.32 -5.59
N GLN A 32 12.18 -4.00 -5.51
CA GLN A 32 13.34 -3.22 -5.06
C GLN A 32 13.67 -3.52 -3.59
N LEU A 33 12.66 -3.70 -2.76
CA LEU A 33 12.83 -4.04 -1.34
C LEU A 33 13.04 -5.54 -1.10
N GLY A 34 12.81 -6.38 -2.10
CA GLY A 34 12.93 -7.83 -1.97
C GLY A 34 11.82 -8.44 -1.12
N VAL A 35 10.63 -7.88 -1.16
CA VAL A 35 9.46 -8.35 -0.40
C VAL A 35 8.30 -8.74 -1.31
N HIS A 36 7.34 -9.48 -0.75
CA HIS A 36 6.08 -9.80 -1.44
C HIS A 36 5.11 -8.62 -1.39
N ARG A 37 4.15 -8.58 -2.31
CA ARG A 37 3.12 -7.54 -2.33
C ARG A 37 2.33 -7.47 -1.01
N THR A 38 2.03 -8.63 -0.42
CA THR A 38 1.34 -8.69 0.87
C THR A 38 2.19 -8.10 1.99
N ASP A 39 3.50 -8.35 1.97
CA ASP A 39 4.45 -7.77 2.92
C ASP A 39 4.46 -6.24 2.79
N LEU A 40 4.46 -5.74 1.56
CA LEU A 40 4.42 -4.29 1.30
C LEU A 40 3.12 -3.66 1.83
N ARG A 41 1.98 -4.34 1.67
CA ARG A 41 0.70 -3.88 2.24
C ARG A 41 0.78 -3.76 3.76
N ALA A 42 1.41 -4.72 4.43
CA ALA A 42 1.64 -4.65 5.87
C ALA A 42 2.54 -3.47 6.24
N MET A 43 3.60 -3.25 5.46
CA MET A 43 4.51 -2.11 5.69
C MET A 43 3.76 -0.77 5.56
N HIS A 44 2.83 -0.65 4.62
CA HIS A 44 2.01 0.55 4.49
C HIS A 44 1.17 0.83 5.75
N LEU A 45 0.64 -0.21 6.39
CA LEU A 45 -0.07 -0.03 7.67
C LEU A 45 0.85 0.52 8.76
N LEU A 46 2.10 0.10 8.74
CA LEU A 46 3.09 0.52 9.74
C LEU A 46 3.55 1.97 9.55
N GLU A 47 3.27 2.58 8.41
CA GLU A 47 3.60 3.98 8.14
C GLU A 47 2.85 4.95 9.07
N THR A 48 1.70 4.55 9.57
CA THR A 48 0.91 5.36 10.51
C THR A 48 1.31 5.16 11.97
N GLY A 49 2.20 4.24 12.24
CA GLY A 49 2.71 3.94 13.58
C GLY A 49 2.74 2.45 13.89
N PRO A 50 3.30 2.07 15.03
CA PRO A 50 3.37 0.67 15.44
C PRO A 50 1.97 0.06 15.61
N VAL A 51 1.80 -1.19 15.17
CA VAL A 51 0.55 -1.93 15.31
C VAL A 51 0.82 -3.37 15.76
N THR A 52 -0.18 -4.00 16.35
CA THR A 52 -0.09 -5.41 16.76
C THR A 52 -0.27 -6.34 15.57
N ALA A 53 0.22 -7.57 15.68
CA ALA A 53 0.00 -8.61 14.68
C ALA A 53 -1.50 -8.86 14.44
N GLY A 54 -2.31 -8.81 15.51
CA GLY A 54 -3.76 -8.96 15.39
C GLY A 54 -4.40 -7.83 14.57
N ALA A 55 -3.93 -6.60 14.69
CA ALA A 55 -4.41 -5.48 13.90
C ALA A 55 -4.03 -5.63 12.42
N ILE A 56 -2.83 -6.13 12.13
CA ILE A 56 -2.42 -6.44 10.75
C ILE A 56 -3.34 -7.50 10.15
N ALA A 57 -3.58 -8.59 10.89
CA ALA A 57 -4.45 -9.66 10.43
C ALA A 57 -5.86 -9.15 10.11
N ALA A 58 -6.43 -8.35 11.00
CA ALA A 58 -7.78 -7.81 10.83
C ALA A 58 -7.87 -6.86 9.62
N ARG A 59 -6.93 -5.93 9.51
CA ARG A 59 -6.96 -4.90 8.45
C ARG A 59 -6.66 -5.46 7.06
N LEU A 60 -5.81 -6.48 6.96
CA LEU A 60 -5.47 -7.11 5.69
C LEU A 60 -6.31 -8.36 5.39
N GLU A 61 -7.20 -8.73 6.31
CA GLU A 61 -8.05 -9.92 6.17
C GLU A 61 -7.22 -11.18 5.96
N LEU A 62 -6.18 -11.33 6.79
CA LEU A 62 -5.26 -12.47 6.76
C LEU A 62 -5.42 -13.33 8.01
N THR A 63 -5.06 -14.60 7.89
CA THR A 63 -5.03 -15.50 9.05
C THR A 63 -3.86 -15.14 9.97
N THR A 64 -3.97 -15.52 11.23
CA THR A 64 -2.91 -15.34 12.22
C THR A 64 -1.60 -15.99 11.77
N GLY A 65 -1.67 -17.21 11.23
CA GLY A 65 -0.48 -17.92 10.75
C GLY A 65 0.22 -17.20 9.60
N THR A 66 -0.55 -16.67 8.66
CA THR A 66 -0.01 -15.89 7.53
C THR A 66 0.69 -14.63 8.03
N VAL A 67 0.10 -13.92 8.99
CA VAL A 67 0.69 -12.71 9.56
C VAL A 67 1.95 -13.03 10.36
N THR A 68 1.95 -14.12 11.12
CA THR A 68 3.15 -14.56 11.85
C THR A 68 4.32 -14.82 10.90
N ALA A 69 4.07 -15.51 9.80
CA ALA A 69 5.09 -15.78 8.78
C ALA A 69 5.56 -14.49 8.09
N LEU A 70 4.63 -13.61 7.77
CA LEU A 70 4.91 -12.31 7.15
C LEU A 70 5.81 -11.46 8.06
N ILE A 71 5.48 -11.35 9.33
CA ILE A 71 6.28 -10.59 10.30
C ILE A 71 7.69 -11.18 10.42
N ALA A 72 7.80 -12.51 10.50
CA ALA A 72 9.09 -13.17 10.56
C ALA A 72 9.96 -12.84 9.34
N ARG A 73 9.38 -12.85 8.14
CA ARG A 73 10.11 -12.46 6.91
C ARG A 73 10.60 -11.01 6.98
N LEU A 74 9.74 -10.10 7.39
CA LEU A 74 10.10 -8.67 7.49
C LEU A 74 11.16 -8.41 8.56
N VAL A 75 11.09 -9.11 9.69
CA VAL A 75 12.11 -9.01 10.75
C VAL A 75 13.45 -9.55 10.22
N ASN A 76 13.44 -10.71 9.57
CA ASN A 76 14.64 -11.31 9.02
C ASN A 76 15.28 -10.45 7.92
N ALA A 77 14.45 -9.73 7.15
CA ALA A 77 14.92 -8.79 6.13
C ALA A 77 15.44 -7.47 6.73
N GLY A 78 15.31 -7.27 8.05
CA GLY A 78 15.74 -6.04 8.70
C GLY A 78 14.86 -4.83 8.44
N LEU A 79 13.60 -5.04 8.04
CA LEU A 79 12.70 -3.97 7.66
C LEU A 79 11.78 -3.52 8.79
N VAL A 80 11.46 -4.41 9.72
CA VAL A 80 10.62 -4.13 10.87
C VAL A 80 11.25 -4.68 12.15
N ALA A 81 10.77 -4.18 13.28
CA ALA A 81 11.16 -4.65 14.60
C ALA A 81 9.93 -4.91 15.45
N ARG A 82 10.06 -5.84 16.39
CA ARG A 82 9.06 -6.08 17.43
C ARG A 82 9.37 -5.21 18.63
N THR A 83 8.36 -4.52 19.14
CA THR A 83 8.47 -3.66 20.30
C THR A 83 7.49 -4.10 21.38
N VAL A 84 7.98 -4.39 22.57
CA VAL A 84 7.13 -4.78 23.70
C VAL A 84 6.60 -3.53 24.37
N ASP A 85 5.29 -3.52 24.68
CA ASP A 85 4.67 -2.41 25.39
C ASP A 85 5.30 -2.31 26.81
N PRO A 86 5.75 -1.11 27.23
CA PRO A 86 6.41 -0.95 28.52
C PRO A 86 5.47 -1.13 29.73
N VAL A 87 4.17 -0.97 29.53
CA VAL A 87 3.15 -1.10 30.59
C VAL A 87 2.58 -2.51 30.62
N ASP A 88 2.20 -3.05 29.46
CA ASP A 88 1.68 -4.41 29.33
C ASP A 88 2.58 -5.23 28.41
N ARG A 89 3.46 -6.04 29.00
CA ARG A 89 4.44 -6.85 28.26
C ARG A 89 3.83 -7.94 27.40
N ARG A 90 2.54 -8.23 27.55
CA ARG A 90 1.82 -9.17 26.67
C ARG A 90 1.53 -8.55 25.31
N VAL A 91 1.59 -7.23 25.21
CA VAL A 91 1.32 -6.51 23.98
C VAL A 91 2.64 -6.28 23.25
N VAL A 92 2.72 -6.86 22.04
CA VAL A 92 3.87 -6.68 21.15
C VAL A 92 3.39 -5.95 19.91
N ARG A 93 4.07 -4.87 19.56
CA ARG A 93 3.79 -4.09 18.35
C ARG A 93 4.90 -4.30 17.34
N ILE A 94 4.53 -4.12 16.10
CA ILE A 94 5.43 -4.18 14.95
C ILE A 94 5.59 -2.76 14.44
N GLU A 95 6.82 -2.35 14.17
CA GLU A 95 7.11 -1.02 13.64
C GLU A 95 8.15 -1.08 12.54
N LEU A 96 8.11 -0.12 11.63
CA LEU A 96 9.16 0.05 10.62
C LEU A 96 10.45 0.51 11.30
N ARG A 97 11.56 -0.07 10.86
CA ARG A 97 12.88 0.40 11.35
C ARG A 97 13.18 1.77 10.72
N PRO A 98 13.98 2.62 11.41
CA PRO A 98 14.33 3.94 10.87
C PRO A 98 14.92 3.88 9.44
N GLU A 99 15.77 2.89 9.16
CA GLU A 99 16.38 2.72 7.84
C GLU A 99 15.35 2.36 6.76
N THR A 100 14.26 1.73 7.16
CA THR A 100 13.20 1.31 6.24
C THR A 100 12.45 2.51 5.68
N TRP A 101 12.25 3.56 6.48
CA TRP A 101 11.63 4.79 6.01
C TRP A 101 12.42 5.40 4.84
N GLN A 102 13.75 5.39 4.93
CA GLN A 102 14.59 5.89 3.84
C GLN A 102 14.51 5.00 2.60
N LYS A 103 14.48 3.68 2.79
CA LYS A 103 14.31 2.73 1.68
C LYS A 103 12.98 2.93 0.96
N LEU A 104 11.89 3.12 1.70
CA LEU A 104 10.58 3.41 1.13
C LEU A 104 10.59 4.73 0.37
N ALA A 105 11.14 5.79 0.95
CA ALA A 105 11.24 7.09 0.29
C ALA A 105 12.04 6.99 -1.02
N SER A 106 13.15 6.26 -1.03
CA SER A 106 13.96 6.06 -2.22
C SER A 106 13.23 5.24 -3.28
N ALA A 107 12.48 4.22 -2.87
CA ALA A 107 11.73 3.37 -3.79
C ALA A 107 10.53 4.10 -4.40
N TYR A 108 9.84 4.92 -3.60
CA TYR A 108 8.64 5.65 -4.05
C TYR A 108 8.97 6.92 -4.84
N GLY A 109 10.13 7.54 -4.62
CA GLY A 109 10.49 8.81 -5.23
C GLY A 109 10.38 8.82 -6.77
N PRO A 110 11.09 7.94 -7.49
CA PRO A 110 11.10 7.96 -8.96
C PRO A 110 9.74 7.70 -9.60
N ALA A 111 8.93 6.84 -9.01
CA ALA A 111 7.62 6.48 -9.56
C ALA A 111 6.49 7.40 -9.06
N GLY A 112 6.76 8.22 -8.05
CA GLY A 112 5.78 9.14 -7.51
C GLY A 112 5.29 10.16 -8.53
N ARG A 113 6.15 10.55 -9.49
CA ARG A 113 5.76 11.47 -10.56
C ARG A 113 4.64 10.92 -11.43
N GLU A 114 4.69 9.64 -11.80
CA GLU A 114 3.63 9.01 -12.60
C GLU A 114 2.30 9.04 -11.84
N VAL A 115 2.31 8.76 -10.53
CA VAL A 115 1.11 8.82 -9.68
C VAL A 115 0.57 10.25 -9.61
N ILE A 116 1.46 11.26 -9.48
CA ILE A 116 1.06 12.66 -9.45
C ILE A 116 0.40 13.07 -10.76
N ASP A 117 0.96 12.65 -11.89
CA ASP A 117 0.41 12.94 -13.22
C ASP A 117 -0.98 12.33 -13.39
N TYR A 118 -1.19 11.09 -12.93
CA TYR A 118 -2.51 10.46 -12.96
C TYR A 118 -3.49 11.11 -11.99
N SER A 119 -3.03 11.60 -10.83
CA SER A 119 -3.87 12.36 -9.92
C SER A 119 -4.41 13.64 -10.58
N ALA A 120 -3.55 14.33 -11.34
CA ALA A 120 -3.96 15.49 -12.12
C ALA A 120 -5.00 15.12 -13.18
N SER A 121 -4.85 13.97 -13.84
CA SER A 121 -5.82 13.43 -14.81
C SER A 121 -7.18 13.16 -14.17
N ILE A 122 -7.21 12.63 -12.95
CA ILE A 122 -8.43 12.40 -12.19
C ILE A 122 -9.12 13.74 -11.88
N SER A 123 -8.38 14.76 -11.47
CA SER A 123 -8.92 16.09 -11.20
C SER A 123 -9.52 16.72 -12.46
N ALA A 124 -8.89 16.56 -13.62
CA ALA A 124 -9.40 17.01 -14.89
C ALA A 124 -10.71 16.26 -15.27
N ALA A 125 -10.73 14.94 -15.12
CA ALA A 125 -11.91 14.12 -15.38
C ALA A 125 -13.08 14.51 -14.47
N ARG A 126 -12.81 14.82 -13.21
CA ARG A 126 -13.80 15.29 -12.25
C ARG A 126 -14.42 16.62 -12.70
N ARG A 127 -13.62 17.56 -13.18
CA ARG A 127 -14.14 18.83 -13.71
C ARG A 127 -15.05 18.61 -14.91
N ASN A 128 -14.65 17.74 -15.84
CA ASN A 128 -15.44 17.40 -17.02
C ASN A 128 -16.76 16.71 -16.64
N HIS A 129 -16.74 15.85 -15.63
CA HIS A 129 -17.92 15.17 -15.12
C HIS A 129 -18.91 16.18 -14.52
N SER A 130 -18.44 17.15 -13.76
CA SER A 130 -19.28 18.20 -13.16
C SER A 130 -19.93 19.10 -14.22
N VAL A 131 -19.27 19.35 -15.33
CA VAL A 131 -19.81 20.16 -16.43
C VAL A 131 -20.94 19.43 -17.17
N ARG A 132 -20.89 18.10 -17.21
CA ARG A 132 -21.91 17.27 -17.89
C ARG A 132 -23.15 17.00 -17.03
N ALA A 133 -23.05 17.20 -15.75
CA ALA A 133 -24.17 17.05 -14.84
C ALA A 133 -24.98 18.34 -14.77
#